data_71062a1facac06ab279b563d424fffb7
#
_entry.id   71062a1facac06ab279b563d424fffb7
#
_cell.length_a   1.000
_cell.length_b   1.000
_cell.length_c   1.000
_cell.angle_alpha   90.00
_cell.angle_beta   90.00
_cell.angle_gamma   90.00
#
_symmetry.space_group_name_H-M   'P 1'
#
loop_
_entity.id
_entity.type
_entity.pdbx_description
1 polymer ?
#
loop_
_entity_poly.entity_id
_entity_poly.type
_entity_poly.pdbx_seq_one_letter_code
_entity_poly.pdbx_strand_id
1 'polypeptide(L)'
;MVARAYTVAFEGVEARIVEVQCAIAPGMPYFGIVGLPDKAVSEARERVRAAMAAMSIALPSKRITVNLSPADLPKEGSHFDLPIALALLAALDIIPKDEVEATVALGELSLDGRLIPVIGALPAAMAAAEADRALLCPKACGAEAAWVGATQVLAANSLDEVVRHYTGQSPITPAEAGEVTRPAQSRDFRDVKGQERAKRALEIAAAGRHHVLMVGSPGSGKSMLAARLPGILPPLSAIEALETSMIHSLAGLLSEGGISRARPFREPHHTASMAAIVGGGKGAKPGEISLAHNGVLFMDEFPEFPRAVLETLRQPIETGEIMVARANAHIRYPCQFLLVAAANPCKCGYMSDPARACAKVPLCGEDYLGRISGPLMDRFDLRVEVPPVAYTDLDLPSHGDTSARVAARVTAARNLQTARFQGRDKVRVNADMEGSLLEQVAAPDAEGRALLARVAERFGLSARGYHRVLRVARTIADLDEAPDVRLPHIAEAVSYRLAVGAKG
;
A
#
# COMPACT_ATOMS: atom_id res chain seq x y z
N MET A 1 8.60 3.93 -44.33
CA MET A 1 9.24 3.10 -43.28
C MET A 1 8.53 3.45 -41.96
N VAL A 2 8.32 2.46 -41.10
CA VAL A 2 7.74 2.65 -39.75
C VAL A 2 8.88 2.56 -38.75
N ALA A 3 9.06 3.56 -37.92
CA ALA A 3 9.95 3.51 -36.75
C ALA A 3 9.16 3.12 -35.52
N ARG A 4 9.81 2.43 -34.56
CA ARG A 4 9.19 1.92 -33.33
C ARG A 4 9.94 2.42 -32.12
N ALA A 5 9.20 2.69 -31.07
CA ALA A 5 9.68 2.90 -29.71
C ALA A 5 8.76 2.14 -28.74
N TYR A 6 9.18 1.94 -27.53
CA TYR A 6 8.41 1.21 -26.54
C TYR A 6 8.21 2.06 -25.29
N THR A 7 7.04 1.92 -24.68
CA THR A 7 6.67 2.54 -23.42
C THR A 7 5.79 1.59 -22.63
N VAL A 8 5.16 2.07 -21.56
CA VAL A 8 4.23 1.27 -20.75
C VAL A 8 2.89 1.97 -20.60
N ALA A 9 1.85 1.18 -20.38
CA ALA A 9 0.58 1.63 -19.82
C ALA A 9 0.33 0.91 -18.51
N PHE A 10 -0.23 1.59 -17.52
CA PHE A 10 -0.43 1.05 -16.18
C PHE A 10 -1.82 0.45 -16.00
N GLU A 11 -1.88 -0.81 -15.55
CA GLU A 11 -3.09 -1.48 -15.07
C GLU A 11 -2.90 -1.87 -13.60
N GLY A 12 -3.26 -0.98 -12.68
CA GLY A 12 -2.95 -1.16 -11.25
C GLY A 12 -1.45 -1.05 -11.01
N VAL A 13 -0.88 -2.06 -10.35
CA VAL A 13 0.57 -2.13 -10.09
C VAL A 13 1.36 -2.70 -11.27
N GLU A 14 0.68 -3.27 -12.25
CA GLU A 14 1.32 -3.83 -13.44
C GLU A 14 1.55 -2.77 -14.51
N ALA A 15 2.69 -2.82 -15.16
CA ALA A 15 3.03 -2.00 -16.32
C ALA A 15 3.09 -2.89 -17.56
N ARG A 16 2.24 -2.62 -18.53
CA ARG A 16 2.21 -3.38 -19.81
C ARG A 16 2.90 -2.64 -20.91
N ILE A 17 3.75 -3.32 -21.66
CA ILE A 17 4.47 -2.72 -22.78
C ILE A 17 3.49 -2.25 -23.87
N VAL A 18 3.70 -1.03 -24.33
CA VAL A 18 3.01 -0.37 -25.44
C VAL A 18 4.02 -0.07 -26.53
N GLU A 19 3.75 -0.52 -27.73
CA GLU A 19 4.54 -0.19 -28.92
C GLU A 19 4.04 1.13 -29.51
N VAL A 20 4.95 2.06 -29.71
CA VAL A 20 4.73 3.37 -30.34
C VAL A 20 5.29 3.34 -31.74
N GLN A 21 4.44 3.28 -32.75
CA GLN A 21 4.81 3.22 -34.16
C GLN A 21 4.67 4.61 -34.80
N CYS A 22 5.70 5.11 -35.46
CA CYS A 22 5.66 6.38 -36.19
C CYS A 22 5.86 6.14 -37.67
N ALA A 23 4.91 6.64 -38.47
CA ALA A 23 4.97 6.59 -39.95
C ALA A 23 4.90 8.01 -40.54
N ILE A 24 5.80 8.30 -41.47
CA ILE A 24 5.82 9.56 -42.24
C ILE A 24 5.49 9.23 -43.69
N ALA A 25 4.38 9.76 -44.20
CA ALA A 25 3.88 9.51 -45.54
C ALA A 25 3.68 10.82 -46.32
N PRO A 26 3.75 10.81 -47.67
CA PRO A 26 3.36 11.95 -48.49
C PRO A 26 1.91 12.34 -48.22
N GLY A 27 1.60 13.64 -48.26
CA GLY A 27 0.27 14.15 -48.06
C GLY A 27 0.25 15.55 -47.42
N MET A 28 -0.94 16.06 -47.12
CA MET A 28 -1.08 17.35 -46.43
C MET A 28 -0.44 17.24 -45.03
N PRO A 29 0.23 18.31 -44.56
CA PRO A 29 0.81 18.38 -43.23
C PRO A 29 -0.21 18.02 -42.16
N TYR A 30 0.04 16.94 -41.40
CA TYR A 30 -0.83 16.44 -40.35
C TYR A 30 0.00 15.69 -39.31
N PHE A 31 -0.31 15.91 -38.06
CA PHE A 31 0.29 15.10 -37.00
C PHE A 31 -0.86 14.53 -36.13
N GLY A 32 -1.08 13.24 -36.20
CA GLY A 32 -2.13 12.50 -35.50
C GLY A 32 -1.61 11.37 -34.64
N ILE A 33 -2.28 11.14 -33.50
CA ILE A 33 -2.02 10.02 -32.58
C ILE A 33 -3.29 9.16 -32.54
N VAL A 34 -3.14 7.84 -32.74
CA VAL A 34 -4.23 6.87 -32.74
C VAL A 34 -3.91 5.71 -31.78
N GLY A 35 -4.89 4.89 -31.38
CA GLY A 35 -4.72 3.77 -30.46
C GLY A 35 -5.28 4.04 -29.04
N LEU A 36 -6.48 4.63 -28.95
CA LEU A 36 -7.17 5.00 -27.71
C LEU A 36 -6.37 5.95 -26.78
N PRO A 37 -5.81 7.06 -27.31
CA PRO A 37 -5.14 8.04 -26.47
C PRO A 37 -6.16 8.81 -25.62
N ASP A 38 -5.83 9.07 -24.35
CA ASP A 38 -6.58 10.04 -23.54
C ASP A 38 -6.29 11.48 -23.99
N LYS A 39 -6.90 12.46 -23.31
CA LYS A 39 -6.65 13.88 -23.61
C LYS A 39 -5.17 14.25 -23.43
N ALA A 40 -4.51 13.77 -22.38
CA ALA A 40 -3.11 14.11 -22.10
C ALA A 40 -2.17 13.54 -23.18
N VAL A 41 -2.40 12.30 -23.61
CA VAL A 41 -1.66 11.68 -24.72
C VAL A 41 -1.95 12.38 -26.06
N SER A 42 -3.18 12.82 -26.28
CA SER A 42 -3.52 13.57 -27.50
C SER A 42 -2.83 14.94 -27.54
N GLU A 43 -2.61 15.58 -26.39
CA GLU A 43 -1.89 16.86 -26.24
C GLU A 43 -0.36 16.69 -26.41
N ALA A 44 0.19 15.47 -26.28
CA ALA A 44 1.61 15.18 -26.51
C ALA A 44 2.10 15.71 -27.85
N ARG A 45 1.24 15.70 -28.87
CA ARG A 45 1.55 16.25 -30.20
C ARG A 45 2.11 17.67 -30.14
N GLU A 46 1.52 18.54 -29.35
CA GLU A 46 1.95 19.95 -29.24
C GLU A 46 3.25 20.08 -28.44
N ARG A 47 3.40 19.30 -27.35
CA ARG A 47 4.63 19.30 -26.55
C ARG A 47 5.82 18.74 -27.34
N VAL A 48 5.63 17.63 -28.05
CA VAL A 48 6.67 17.03 -28.90
C VAL A 48 7.06 17.99 -30.01
N ARG A 49 6.10 18.64 -30.68
CA ARG A 49 6.37 19.63 -31.74
C ARG A 49 7.21 20.80 -31.20
N ALA A 50 6.85 21.34 -30.04
CA ALA A 50 7.57 22.47 -29.42
C ALA A 50 8.99 22.04 -29.00
N ALA A 51 9.15 20.87 -28.37
CA ALA A 51 10.46 20.34 -28.00
C ALA A 51 11.39 20.11 -29.21
N MET A 52 10.86 19.60 -30.33
CA MET A 52 11.63 19.46 -31.56
C MET A 52 12.06 20.83 -32.12
N ALA A 53 11.17 21.79 -32.13
CA ALA A 53 11.47 23.16 -32.59
C ALA A 53 12.55 23.83 -31.70
N ALA A 54 12.51 23.64 -30.38
CA ALA A 54 13.51 24.12 -29.46
C ALA A 54 14.92 23.55 -29.73
N MET A 55 14.99 22.33 -30.26
CA MET A 55 16.23 21.67 -30.69
C MET A 55 16.62 22.04 -32.16
N SER A 56 15.92 22.97 -32.80
CA SER A 56 16.12 23.34 -34.21
C SER A 56 15.86 22.16 -35.17
N ILE A 57 15.04 21.19 -34.78
CA ILE A 57 14.62 20.07 -35.61
C ILE A 57 13.28 20.43 -36.27
N ALA A 58 13.33 20.67 -37.59
CA ALA A 58 12.12 21.00 -38.36
C ALA A 58 11.36 19.70 -38.69
N LEU A 59 10.04 19.72 -38.39
CA LEU A 59 9.16 18.62 -38.81
C LEU A 59 8.88 18.74 -40.31
N PRO A 60 8.87 17.61 -41.07
CA PRO A 60 8.59 17.64 -42.48
C PRO A 60 7.15 18.02 -42.79
N SER A 61 6.93 18.75 -43.88
CA SER A 61 5.59 19.11 -44.40
C SER A 61 4.91 17.88 -45.04
N LYS A 62 4.75 16.81 -44.23
CA LYS A 62 4.19 15.50 -44.60
C LYS A 62 3.16 15.06 -43.57
N ARG A 63 2.47 13.96 -43.85
CA ARG A 63 1.56 13.33 -42.89
C ARG A 63 2.33 12.47 -41.90
N ILE A 64 2.33 12.83 -40.61
CA ILE A 64 2.90 12.07 -39.54
C ILE A 64 1.75 11.39 -38.78
N THR A 65 1.84 10.07 -38.64
CA THR A 65 0.86 9.27 -37.88
C THR A 65 1.60 8.44 -36.85
N VAL A 66 1.23 8.62 -35.59
CA VAL A 66 1.71 7.80 -34.47
C VAL A 66 0.60 6.86 -34.04
N ASN A 67 0.89 5.56 -34.00
CA ASN A 67 -0.04 4.52 -33.53
C ASN A 67 0.47 3.91 -32.24
N LEU A 68 -0.40 3.78 -31.23
CA LEU A 68 -0.13 3.18 -29.95
C LEU A 68 -0.77 1.79 -29.87
N SER A 69 0.02 0.74 -29.87
CA SER A 69 -0.42 -0.66 -29.90
C SER A 69 -0.12 -1.37 -28.57
N PRO A 70 -1.03 -2.23 -28.06
CA PRO A 70 -2.30 -2.68 -28.64
C PRO A 70 -3.43 -1.64 -28.48
N ALA A 71 -4.45 -1.69 -29.36
CA ALA A 71 -5.53 -0.70 -29.40
C ALA A 71 -6.59 -0.86 -28.28
N ASP A 72 -6.66 -2.04 -27.66
CA ASP A 72 -7.61 -2.37 -26.59
C ASP A 72 -7.18 -1.87 -25.20
N LEU A 73 -5.89 -1.54 -25.03
CA LEU A 73 -5.34 -1.02 -23.79
C LEU A 73 -5.49 0.52 -23.73
N PRO A 74 -6.15 1.11 -22.70
CA PRO A 74 -6.23 2.56 -22.54
C PRO A 74 -4.83 3.18 -22.33
N LYS A 75 -4.53 4.27 -23.01
CA LYS A 75 -3.27 5.02 -22.87
C LYS A 75 -3.58 6.32 -22.18
N GLU A 76 -3.08 6.47 -20.97
CA GLU A 76 -3.36 7.61 -20.09
C GLU A 76 -2.07 8.18 -19.52
N GLY A 77 -2.02 9.51 -19.44
CA GLY A 77 -0.90 10.22 -18.82
C GLY A 77 0.07 10.87 -19.81
N SER A 78 0.88 11.79 -19.30
CA SER A 78 1.83 12.59 -20.09
C SER A 78 3.15 11.88 -20.39
N HIS A 79 3.41 10.72 -19.76
CA HIS A 79 4.66 9.96 -19.94
C HIS A 79 4.87 9.40 -21.36
N PHE A 80 3.85 9.47 -22.22
CA PHE A 80 3.93 9.09 -23.62
C PHE A 80 4.69 10.09 -24.50
N ASP A 81 4.97 11.30 -24.01
CA ASP A 81 5.63 12.35 -24.80
C ASP A 81 7.01 11.89 -25.29
N LEU A 82 7.83 11.39 -24.38
CA LEU A 82 9.19 10.93 -24.71
C LEU A 82 9.19 9.80 -25.72
N PRO A 83 8.47 8.68 -25.56
CA PRO A 83 8.46 7.60 -26.55
C PRO A 83 7.89 8.04 -27.91
N ILE A 84 6.92 8.96 -27.95
CA ILE A 84 6.43 9.54 -29.20
C ILE A 84 7.52 10.37 -29.89
N ALA A 85 8.27 11.17 -29.11
CA ALA A 85 9.40 11.94 -29.64
C ALA A 85 10.51 11.01 -30.18
N LEU A 86 10.85 9.93 -29.48
CA LEU A 86 11.85 8.96 -29.92
C LEU A 86 11.43 8.26 -31.22
N ALA A 87 10.19 7.79 -31.29
CA ALA A 87 9.67 7.16 -32.53
C ALA A 87 9.71 8.13 -33.72
N LEU A 88 9.44 9.43 -33.47
CA LEU A 88 9.51 10.47 -34.49
C LEU A 88 10.96 10.76 -34.91
N LEU A 89 11.90 10.91 -33.97
CA LEU A 89 13.32 11.11 -34.23
C LEU A 89 13.93 9.94 -35.04
N ALA A 90 13.56 8.71 -34.66
CA ALA A 90 13.95 7.50 -35.39
C ALA A 90 13.34 7.43 -36.78
N ALA A 91 12.08 7.90 -36.99
CA ALA A 91 11.44 7.99 -38.30
C ALA A 91 12.05 9.07 -39.19
N LEU A 92 12.72 10.08 -38.60
CA LEU A 92 13.46 11.14 -39.29
C LEU A 92 14.95 10.75 -39.52
N ASP A 93 15.34 9.53 -39.14
CA ASP A 93 16.72 9.02 -39.20
C ASP A 93 17.74 9.91 -38.43
N ILE A 94 17.31 10.62 -37.36
CA ILE A 94 18.15 11.45 -36.50
C ILE A 94 18.84 10.59 -35.46
N ILE A 95 18.17 9.54 -34.96
CA ILE A 95 18.70 8.56 -34.00
C ILE A 95 18.56 7.14 -34.57
N PRO A 96 19.42 6.19 -34.18
CA PRO A 96 19.36 4.80 -34.62
C PRO A 96 18.07 4.10 -34.16
N LYS A 97 17.41 3.36 -35.06
CA LYS A 97 16.14 2.67 -34.80
C LYS A 97 16.29 1.49 -33.85
N ASP A 98 17.35 0.71 -34.03
CA ASP A 98 17.70 -0.45 -33.22
C ASP A 98 17.97 -0.10 -31.77
N GLU A 99 18.65 0.99 -31.49
CA GLU A 99 18.90 1.49 -30.14
C GLU A 99 17.61 1.96 -29.46
N VAL A 100 16.71 2.62 -30.20
CA VAL A 100 15.39 3.02 -29.68
C VAL A 100 14.53 1.79 -29.40
N GLU A 101 14.55 0.77 -30.26
CA GLU A 101 13.79 -0.47 -30.07
C GLU A 101 14.31 -1.30 -28.89
N ALA A 102 15.58 -1.17 -28.51
CA ALA A 102 16.16 -1.82 -27.33
C ALA A 102 15.79 -1.13 -25.99
N THR A 103 15.03 -0.04 -26.03
CA THR A 103 14.74 0.79 -24.86
C THR A 103 13.24 0.94 -24.65
N VAL A 104 12.78 0.83 -23.39
CA VAL A 104 11.47 1.29 -22.94
C VAL A 104 11.64 2.72 -22.43
N ALA A 105 10.83 3.66 -22.90
CA ALA A 105 10.94 5.07 -22.57
C ALA A 105 9.66 5.58 -21.89
N LEU A 106 9.83 6.41 -20.86
CA LEU A 106 8.72 7.17 -20.25
C LEU A 106 9.22 8.56 -19.84
N GLY A 107 8.39 9.57 -20.05
CA GLY A 107 8.74 10.96 -19.66
C GLY A 107 7.80 11.96 -20.29
N GLU A 108 7.48 13.00 -19.58
CA GLU A 108 6.78 14.16 -20.08
C GLU A 108 7.78 15.18 -20.64
N LEU A 109 7.43 15.87 -21.72
CA LEU A 109 8.24 16.90 -22.32
C LEU A 109 7.70 18.29 -21.98
N SER A 110 8.55 19.18 -21.50
CA SER A 110 8.28 20.60 -21.53
C SER A 110 8.46 21.17 -22.93
N LEU A 111 7.92 22.37 -23.19
CA LEU A 111 7.99 23.01 -24.49
C LEU A 111 9.43 23.35 -24.95
N ASP A 112 10.35 23.47 -24.00
CA ASP A 112 11.79 23.70 -24.22
C ASP A 112 12.62 22.41 -24.31
N GLY A 113 11.95 21.22 -24.31
CA GLY A 113 12.59 19.91 -24.46
C GLY A 113 13.17 19.31 -23.18
N ARG A 114 12.94 19.89 -21.99
CA ARG A 114 13.31 19.25 -20.72
C ARG A 114 12.39 18.06 -20.41
N LEU A 115 12.93 17.06 -19.75
CA LEU A 115 12.21 15.90 -19.26
C LEU A 115 11.65 16.17 -17.85
N ILE A 116 10.33 16.16 -17.75
CA ILE A 116 9.59 16.36 -16.50
C ILE A 116 9.36 14.99 -15.83
N PRO A 117 9.53 14.91 -14.49
CA PRO A 117 9.28 13.68 -13.74
C PRO A 117 7.87 13.14 -13.94
N VAL A 118 7.77 11.81 -14.00
CA VAL A 118 6.51 11.08 -14.17
C VAL A 118 6.36 10.03 -13.08
N ILE A 119 5.14 9.60 -12.84
CA ILE A 119 4.83 8.53 -11.87
C ILE A 119 5.03 7.15 -12.50
N GLY A 120 5.33 6.12 -11.68
CA GLY A 120 5.37 4.75 -12.12
C GLY A 120 6.71 4.32 -12.75
N ALA A 121 7.82 4.99 -12.46
CA ALA A 121 9.13 4.63 -12.97
C ALA A 121 9.58 3.23 -12.49
N LEU A 122 9.28 2.85 -11.26
CA LEU A 122 9.62 1.54 -10.71
C LEU A 122 8.89 0.38 -11.42
N PRO A 123 7.55 0.37 -11.54
CA PRO A 123 6.86 -0.67 -12.32
C PRO A 123 7.23 -0.65 -13.81
N ALA A 124 7.56 0.51 -14.39
CA ALA A 124 8.06 0.58 -15.76
C ALA A 124 9.43 -0.08 -15.93
N ALA A 125 10.33 0.07 -14.94
CA ALA A 125 11.63 -0.60 -14.94
C ALA A 125 11.47 -2.12 -14.81
N MET A 126 10.49 -2.62 -14.06
CA MET A 126 10.18 -4.05 -13.99
C MET A 126 9.71 -4.58 -15.35
N ALA A 127 8.78 -3.88 -16.01
CA ALA A 127 8.30 -4.28 -17.34
C ALA A 127 9.43 -4.22 -18.40
N ALA A 128 10.34 -3.27 -18.29
CA ALA A 128 11.51 -3.20 -19.16
C ALA A 128 12.44 -4.39 -18.95
N ALA A 129 12.71 -4.77 -17.67
CA ALA A 129 13.52 -5.92 -17.31
C ALA A 129 12.90 -7.24 -17.84
N GLU A 130 11.59 -7.43 -17.68
CA GLU A 130 10.86 -8.60 -18.21
C GLU A 130 10.93 -8.69 -19.74
N ALA A 131 11.03 -7.55 -20.43
CA ALA A 131 11.14 -7.47 -21.88
C ALA A 131 12.60 -7.49 -22.36
N ASP A 132 13.58 -7.69 -21.49
CA ASP A 132 15.03 -7.62 -21.76
C ASP A 132 15.44 -6.32 -22.48
N ARG A 133 14.97 -5.17 -21.95
CA ARG A 133 15.21 -3.84 -22.50
C ARG A 133 15.72 -2.88 -21.42
N ALA A 134 16.53 -1.89 -21.85
CA ALA A 134 16.87 -0.77 -20.97
C ALA A 134 15.65 0.12 -20.69
N LEU A 135 15.69 0.87 -19.61
CA LEU A 135 14.70 1.90 -19.31
C LEU A 135 15.31 3.29 -19.53
N LEU A 136 14.61 4.17 -20.26
CA LEU A 136 14.93 5.58 -20.38
C LEU A 136 13.86 6.42 -19.67
N CYS A 137 14.26 7.25 -18.71
CA CYS A 137 13.34 8.04 -17.92
C CYS A 137 13.91 9.44 -17.56
N PRO A 138 13.10 10.36 -17.03
CA PRO A 138 13.58 11.63 -16.49
C PRO A 138 14.59 11.42 -15.37
N LYS A 139 15.60 12.31 -15.25
CA LYS A 139 16.69 12.20 -14.26
C LYS A 139 16.18 11.99 -12.83
N ALA A 140 15.12 12.70 -12.45
CA ALA A 140 14.54 12.59 -11.11
C ALA A 140 13.89 11.21 -10.82
N CYS A 141 13.57 10.42 -11.87
CA CYS A 141 12.98 9.08 -11.74
C CYS A 141 14.05 7.97 -11.75
N GLY A 142 15.30 8.30 -12.10
CA GLY A 142 16.35 7.30 -12.31
C GLY A 142 16.69 6.48 -11.08
N ALA A 143 16.84 7.13 -9.94
CA ALA A 143 17.18 6.47 -8.66
C ALA A 143 16.08 5.51 -8.18
N GLU A 144 14.81 5.84 -8.42
CA GLU A 144 13.66 4.98 -8.16
C GLU A 144 13.67 3.75 -9.06
N ALA A 145 13.81 3.95 -10.36
CA ALA A 145 13.79 2.88 -11.36
C ALA A 145 14.97 1.90 -11.20
N ALA A 146 16.15 2.40 -10.82
CA ALA A 146 17.37 1.61 -10.66
C ALA A 146 17.29 0.55 -9.54
N TRP A 147 16.31 0.62 -8.64
CA TRP A 147 16.08 -0.39 -7.61
C TRP A 147 15.72 -1.77 -8.14
N VAL A 148 15.22 -1.87 -9.36
CA VAL A 148 14.92 -3.16 -10.00
C VAL A 148 16.19 -3.99 -10.17
N GLY A 149 17.33 -3.34 -10.47
CA GLY A 149 18.65 -3.98 -10.57
C GLY A 149 18.80 -4.97 -11.74
N ALA A 150 17.70 -5.36 -12.38
CA ALA A 150 17.68 -6.34 -13.48
C ALA A 150 17.69 -5.67 -14.88
N THR A 151 17.63 -4.34 -14.95
CA THR A 151 17.69 -3.58 -16.19
C THR A 151 18.58 -2.36 -16.06
N GLN A 152 19.17 -1.92 -17.18
CA GLN A 152 19.93 -0.68 -17.23
C GLN A 152 18.96 0.51 -17.27
N VAL A 153 19.14 1.47 -16.36
CA VAL A 153 18.31 2.68 -16.30
C VAL A 153 19.10 3.89 -16.80
N LEU A 154 18.66 4.46 -17.90
CA LEU A 154 19.19 5.68 -18.49
C LEU A 154 18.35 6.87 -18.05
N ALA A 155 18.91 7.80 -17.29
CA ALA A 155 18.21 8.91 -16.71
C ALA A 155 18.68 10.25 -17.27
N ALA A 156 17.82 10.96 -18.00
CA ALA A 156 18.14 12.17 -18.74
C ALA A 156 17.38 13.41 -18.23
N ASN A 157 17.99 14.60 -18.41
CA ASN A 157 17.35 15.88 -18.08
C ASN A 157 16.58 16.49 -19.25
N SER A 158 16.96 16.14 -20.49
CA SER A 158 16.38 16.76 -21.69
C SER A 158 16.39 15.81 -22.89
N LEU A 159 15.58 16.11 -23.88
CA LEU A 159 15.53 15.39 -25.15
C LEU A 159 16.85 15.53 -25.92
N ASP A 160 17.54 16.68 -25.80
CA ASP A 160 18.86 16.91 -26.41
C ASP A 160 19.93 15.94 -25.84
N GLU A 161 19.93 15.74 -24.50
CA GLU A 161 20.81 14.77 -23.82
C GLU A 161 20.54 13.34 -24.35
N VAL A 162 19.28 12.99 -24.56
CA VAL A 162 18.86 11.70 -25.10
C VAL A 162 19.35 11.53 -26.53
N VAL A 163 19.20 12.56 -27.40
CA VAL A 163 19.69 12.53 -28.78
C VAL A 163 21.21 12.36 -28.83
N ARG A 164 21.94 13.09 -28.01
CA ARG A 164 23.42 12.95 -27.91
C ARG A 164 23.86 11.56 -27.44
N HIS A 165 23.10 10.95 -26.56
CA HIS A 165 23.34 9.57 -26.13
C HIS A 165 23.22 8.59 -27.28
N TYR A 166 22.08 8.60 -28.01
CA TYR A 166 21.83 7.69 -29.11
C TYR A 166 22.71 7.96 -30.36
N THR A 167 23.20 9.18 -30.51
CA THR A 167 24.17 9.51 -31.58
C THR A 167 25.64 9.24 -31.19
N GLY A 168 25.88 8.72 -29.98
CA GLY A 168 27.22 8.41 -29.48
C GLY A 168 28.06 9.63 -29.09
N GLN A 169 27.51 10.85 -29.09
CA GLN A 169 28.23 12.08 -28.76
C GLN A 169 28.51 12.20 -27.26
N SER A 170 27.52 11.82 -26.42
CA SER A 170 27.63 11.90 -24.95
C SER A 170 26.79 10.79 -24.32
N PRO A 171 27.38 9.61 -24.03
CA PRO A 171 26.66 8.53 -23.39
C PRO A 171 26.15 8.90 -22.00
N ILE A 172 24.89 8.55 -21.69
CA ILE A 172 24.30 8.71 -20.37
C ILE A 172 24.83 7.60 -19.47
N THR A 173 25.38 7.99 -18.31
CA THR A 173 25.78 7.03 -17.29
C THR A 173 24.52 6.41 -16.66
N PRO A 174 24.45 5.08 -16.52
CA PRO A 174 23.34 4.41 -15.86
C PRO A 174 23.06 4.98 -14.46
N ALA A 175 21.79 5.11 -14.10
CA ALA A 175 21.39 5.59 -12.80
C ALA A 175 21.69 4.53 -11.73
N GLU A 176 22.11 4.98 -10.56
CA GLU A 176 22.28 4.15 -9.39
C GLU A 176 21.01 4.18 -8.52
N ALA A 177 20.77 3.08 -7.80
CA ALA A 177 19.63 2.99 -6.88
C ALA A 177 19.75 4.04 -5.76
N GLY A 178 18.63 4.65 -5.40
CA GLY A 178 18.57 5.61 -4.30
C GLY A 178 18.87 4.95 -2.93
N GLU A 179 19.05 5.75 -1.91
CA GLU A 179 19.35 5.24 -0.57
C GLU A 179 18.13 4.56 0.08
N VAL A 180 18.37 3.53 0.91
CA VAL A 180 17.35 2.93 1.74
C VAL A 180 17.04 3.86 2.90
N THR A 181 15.88 4.51 2.86
CA THR A 181 15.47 5.40 3.94
C THR A 181 15.10 4.59 5.18
N ARG A 182 15.80 4.82 6.27
CA ARG A 182 15.45 4.34 7.60
C ARG A 182 14.73 5.47 8.34
N PRO A 183 13.44 5.34 8.65
CA PRO A 183 12.75 6.37 9.41
C PRO A 183 13.36 6.47 10.81
N ALA A 184 13.58 7.70 11.27
CA ALA A 184 13.90 7.94 12.66
C ALA A 184 12.70 7.55 13.52
N GLN A 185 12.86 6.56 14.41
CA GLN A 185 11.86 6.22 15.40
C GLN A 185 11.81 7.34 16.44
N SER A 186 10.83 8.23 16.31
CA SER A 186 10.67 9.36 17.23
C SER A 186 9.74 9.08 18.42
N ARG A 187 9.00 7.96 18.42
CA ARG A 187 7.95 7.65 19.39
C ARG A 187 8.17 6.28 20.03
N ASP A 188 8.22 6.21 21.35
CA ASP A 188 8.46 4.97 22.09
C ASP A 188 7.19 4.52 22.83
N PHE A 189 6.96 3.19 22.91
CA PHE A 189 5.87 2.59 23.70
C PHE A 189 5.97 2.94 25.17
N ARG A 190 7.19 3.11 25.69
CA ARG A 190 7.46 3.54 27.07
C ARG A 190 6.85 4.90 27.42
N ASP A 191 6.67 5.80 26.44
CA ASP A 191 6.05 7.12 26.66
C ASP A 191 4.57 7.03 27.01
N VAL A 192 3.92 5.91 26.66
CA VAL A 192 2.51 5.66 27.00
C VAL A 192 2.46 5.10 28.42
N LYS A 193 2.01 5.92 29.37
CA LYS A 193 1.86 5.51 30.76
C LYS A 193 0.60 4.67 30.96
N GLY A 194 0.70 3.62 31.76
CA GLY A 194 -0.39 2.67 31.92
C GLY A 194 -0.72 1.90 30.64
N GLN A 195 -1.98 1.51 30.46
CA GLN A 195 -2.53 0.88 29.23
C GLN A 195 -1.87 -0.47 28.87
N GLU A 196 -1.40 -1.24 29.86
CA GLU A 196 -0.63 -2.47 29.64
C GLU A 196 -1.40 -3.51 28.80
N ARG A 197 -2.73 -3.61 29.02
CA ARG A 197 -3.59 -4.50 28.22
C ARG A 197 -3.66 -4.07 26.75
N ALA A 198 -3.74 -2.76 26.48
CA ALA A 198 -3.75 -2.25 25.12
C ALA A 198 -2.38 -2.39 24.43
N LYS A 199 -1.29 -2.16 25.16
CA LYS A 199 0.08 -2.42 24.67
C LYS A 199 0.26 -3.89 24.31
N ARG A 200 -0.16 -4.82 25.16
CA ARG A 200 -0.10 -6.26 24.90
C ARG A 200 -0.96 -6.64 23.68
N ALA A 201 -2.16 -6.09 23.54
CA ALA A 201 -3.00 -6.30 22.36
C ALA A 201 -2.30 -5.83 21.07
N LEU A 202 -1.63 -4.68 21.08
CA LEU A 202 -0.88 -4.17 19.93
C LEU A 202 0.37 -4.99 19.64
N GLU A 203 1.06 -5.53 20.66
CA GLU A 203 2.15 -6.50 20.49
C GLU A 203 1.68 -7.77 19.78
N ILE A 204 0.56 -8.36 20.23
CA ILE A 204 -0.06 -9.53 19.59
C ILE A 204 -0.48 -9.19 18.14
N ALA A 205 -1.09 -8.02 17.95
CA ALA A 205 -1.48 -7.54 16.62
C ALA A 205 -0.28 -7.40 15.68
N ALA A 206 0.82 -6.82 16.16
CA ALA A 206 2.05 -6.68 15.41
C ALA A 206 2.68 -8.02 15.07
N ALA A 207 2.68 -8.97 16.02
CA ALA A 207 3.25 -10.30 15.83
C ALA A 207 2.47 -11.15 14.81
N GLY A 208 1.13 -11.12 14.83
CA GLY A 208 0.29 -11.96 13.99
C GLY A 208 -0.43 -11.25 12.84
N ARG A 209 -0.34 -9.93 12.71
CA ARG A 209 -1.16 -9.06 11.83
C ARG A 209 -2.66 -9.15 12.16
N HIS A 210 -3.00 -9.19 13.45
CA HIS A 210 -4.39 -9.26 13.92
C HIS A 210 -5.03 -7.88 13.99
N HIS A 211 -6.22 -7.72 13.42
CA HIS A 211 -6.96 -6.47 13.43
C HIS A 211 -7.46 -6.10 14.82
N VAL A 212 -7.29 -4.82 15.19
CA VAL A 212 -7.57 -4.32 16.54
C VAL A 212 -8.66 -3.26 16.53
N LEU A 213 -9.62 -3.38 17.44
CA LEU A 213 -10.55 -2.33 17.78
C LEU A 213 -10.27 -1.85 19.22
N MET A 214 -9.89 -0.59 19.37
CA MET A 214 -9.70 0.09 20.66
C MET A 214 -10.93 0.92 20.98
N VAL A 215 -11.52 0.71 22.16
CA VAL A 215 -12.67 1.49 22.63
C VAL A 215 -12.32 2.18 23.94
N GLY A 216 -12.49 3.50 24.01
CA GLY A 216 -12.17 4.26 25.21
C GLY A 216 -12.61 5.73 25.13
N SER A 217 -12.70 6.40 26.25
CA SER A 217 -13.09 7.80 26.31
C SER A 217 -12.16 8.72 25.51
N PRO A 218 -12.60 9.90 25.10
CA PRO A 218 -11.71 10.91 24.53
C PRO A 218 -10.50 11.17 25.44
N GLY A 219 -9.31 11.29 24.87
CA GLY A 219 -8.07 11.52 25.64
C GLY A 219 -7.49 10.28 26.34
N SER A 220 -8.05 9.07 26.18
CA SER A 220 -7.50 7.85 26.79
C SER A 220 -6.19 7.33 26.15
N GLY A 221 -5.69 7.96 25.09
CA GLY A 221 -4.41 7.62 24.48
C GLY A 221 -4.48 6.64 23.30
N LYS A 222 -5.66 6.37 22.73
CA LYS A 222 -5.85 5.44 21.58
C LYS A 222 -4.97 5.79 20.39
N SER A 223 -5.00 7.03 19.91
CA SER A 223 -4.19 7.52 18.79
C SER A 223 -2.69 7.53 19.12
N MET A 224 -2.32 7.80 20.39
CA MET A 224 -0.95 7.69 20.88
C MET A 224 -0.42 6.25 20.78
N LEU A 225 -1.23 5.27 21.16
CA LEU A 225 -0.90 3.85 21.07
C LEU A 225 -0.73 3.42 19.61
N ALA A 226 -1.70 3.75 18.73
CA ALA A 226 -1.67 3.41 17.31
C ALA A 226 -0.44 4.00 16.60
N ALA A 227 -0.10 5.25 16.86
CA ALA A 227 1.04 5.94 16.26
C ALA A 227 2.42 5.35 16.63
N ARG A 228 2.50 4.49 17.64
CA ARG A 228 3.73 3.79 18.05
C ARG A 228 3.85 2.40 17.46
N LEU A 229 2.80 1.89 16.84
CA LEU A 229 2.77 0.56 16.24
C LEU A 229 3.86 0.35 15.16
N PRO A 230 4.15 1.31 14.27
CA PRO A 230 5.25 1.16 13.31
C PRO A 230 6.60 0.88 13.98
N GLY A 231 6.84 1.40 15.19
CA GLY A 231 8.08 1.21 15.95
C GLY A 231 8.28 -0.18 16.54
N ILE A 232 7.24 -1.00 16.59
CA ILE A 232 7.32 -2.40 17.06
C ILE A 232 7.15 -3.43 15.94
N LEU A 233 6.82 -3.00 14.72
CA LEU A 233 6.73 -3.87 13.55
C LEU A 233 8.13 -4.16 12.99
N PRO A 234 8.42 -5.39 12.54
CA PRO A 234 9.66 -5.69 11.85
C PRO A 234 9.72 -4.90 10.52
N PRO A 235 10.93 -4.53 10.07
CA PRO A 235 11.09 -3.86 8.79
C PRO A 235 10.53 -4.70 7.64
N LEU A 236 10.15 -4.05 6.55
CA LEU A 236 9.75 -4.74 5.32
C LEU A 236 10.87 -5.65 4.84
N SER A 237 10.53 -6.87 4.40
CA SER A 237 11.44 -7.70 3.61
C SER A 237 11.72 -7.02 2.26
N ALA A 238 12.69 -7.51 1.50
CA ALA A 238 13.00 -6.93 0.18
C ALA A 238 11.79 -6.99 -0.77
N ILE A 239 11.06 -8.11 -0.75
CA ILE A 239 9.86 -8.31 -1.57
C ILE A 239 8.74 -7.37 -1.12
N GLU A 240 8.44 -7.31 0.19
CA GLU A 240 7.42 -6.40 0.73
C GLU A 240 7.76 -4.91 0.45
N ALA A 241 9.03 -4.55 0.53
CA ALA A 241 9.49 -3.19 0.23
C ALA A 241 9.26 -2.83 -1.24
N LEU A 242 9.54 -3.77 -2.15
CA LEU A 242 9.30 -3.60 -3.57
C LEU A 242 7.80 -3.48 -3.88
N GLU A 243 6.97 -4.42 -3.39
CA GLU A 243 5.50 -4.40 -3.55
C GLU A 243 4.90 -3.06 -3.07
N THR A 244 5.32 -2.59 -1.90
CA THR A 244 4.85 -1.34 -1.31
C THR A 244 5.31 -0.13 -2.12
N SER A 245 6.58 -0.13 -2.56
CA SER A 245 7.14 0.96 -3.35
C SER A 245 6.50 1.08 -4.72
N MET A 246 6.08 -0.02 -5.36
CA MET A 246 5.33 0.02 -6.62
C MET A 246 4.02 0.79 -6.48
N ILE A 247 3.27 0.53 -5.39
CA ILE A 247 2.01 1.25 -5.12
C ILE A 247 2.29 2.73 -4.85
N HIS A 248 3.34 3.03 -4.06
CA HIS A 248 3.72 4.39 -3.73
C HIS A 248 4.27 5.17 -4.95
N SER A 249 4.99 4.50 -5.87
CA SER A 249 5.42 5.05 -7.15
C SER A 249 4.23 5.54 -7.99
N LEU A 250 3.21 4.69 -8.14
CA LEU A 250 1.99 5.03 -8.87
C LEU A 250 1.16 6.16 -8.21
N ALA A 251 1.32 6.35 -6.92
CA ALA A 251 0.72 7.45 -6.18
C ALA A 251 1.57 8.74 -6.22
N GLY A 252 2.80 8.68 -6.73
CA GLY A 252 3.76 9.79 -6.71
C GLY A 252 4.30 10.10 -5.31
N LEU A 253 4.40 9.10 -4.43
CA LEU A 253 4.80 9.24 -3.02
C LEU A 253 6.25 8.79 -2.75
N LEU A 254 6.99 8.31 -3.74
CA LEU A 254 8.40 8.02 -3.58
C LEU A 254 9.20 9.32 -3.64
N SER A 255 9.62 9.81 -2.47
CA SER A 255 10.50 10.96 -2.37
C SER A 255 11.95 10.53 -2.67
N GLU A 256 12.66 11.33 -3.47
CA GLU A 256 14.10 11.18 -3.74
C GLU A 256 14.55 9.82 -4.30
N GLY A 257 13.61 9.04 -4.86
CA GLY A 257 13.90 7.75 -5.52
C GLY A 257 14.34 6.63 -4.56
N GLY A 258 14.17 6.79 -3.24
CA GLY A 258 14.54 5.79 -2.25
C GLY A 258 13.44 4.76 -1.99
N ILE A 259 13.82 3.49 -1.81
CA ILE A 259 12.92 2.46 -1.27
C ILE A 259 12.98 2.51 0.26
N SER A 260 11.82 2.60 0.89
CA SER A 260 11.71 2.54 2.34
C SER A 260 11.47 1.12 2.83
N ARG A 261 12.27 0.69 3.83
CA ARG A 261 11.98 -0.54 4.59
C ARG A 261 11.06 -0.32 5.80
N ALA A 262 10.58 0.91 5.99
CA ALA A 262 9.56 1.21 6.99
C ALA A 262 8.20 0.73 6.53
N ARG A 263 7.42 0.17 7.46
CA ARG A 263 6.03 -0.16 7.19
C ARG A 263 5.19 1.11 7.10
N PRO A 264 4.38 1.29 6.05
CA PRO A 264 3.50 2.43 5.92
C PRO A 264 2.56 2.56 7.12
N PHE A 265 2.32 3.78 7.56
CA PHE A 265 1.27 4.11 8.52
C PHE A 265 0.36 5.15 7.87
N ARG A 266 -0.87 4.74 7.60
CA ARG A 266 -1.88 5.59 6.95
C ARG A 266 -2.99 5.89 7.93
N GLU A 267 -3.32 7.17 8.06
CA GLU A 267 -4.32 7.68 9.01
C GLU A 267 -5.29 8.61 8.27
N PRO A 268 -6.23 8.06 7.49
CA PRO A 268 -7.22 8.88 6.80
C PRO A 268 -8.18 9.51 7.79
N HIS A 269 -8.52 10.78 7.57
CA HIS A 269 -9.54 11.46 8.34
C HIS A 269 -10.94 10.89 8.02
N HIS A 270 -11.85 10.83 8.99
CA HIS A 270 -13.20 10.26 8.81
C HIS A 270 -14.05 10.99 7.75
N THR A 271 -13.70 12.25 7.39
CA THR A 271 -14.35 12.99 6.30
C THR A 271 -13.78 12.71 4.92
N ALA A 272 -12.77 11.84 4.82
CA ALA A 272 -12.17 11.49 3.53
C ALA A 272 -13.21 10.89 2.57
N SER A 273 -13.13 11.23 1.30
CA SER A 273 -14.03 10.72 0.29
C SER A 273 -13.82 9.21 0.04
N MET A 274 -14.84 8.53 -0.48
CA MET A 274 -14.74 7.13 -0.89
C MET A 274 -13.55 6.90 -1.85
N ALA A 275 -13.34 7.80 -2.81
CA ALA A 275 -12.23 7.71 -3.75
C ALA A 275 -10.86 7.88 -3.09
N ALA A 276 -10.75 8.67 -2.03
CA ALA A 276 -9.51 8.80 -1.27
C ALA A 276 -9.21 7.51 -0.49
N ILE A 277 -10.21 6.86 0.09
CA ILE A 277 -10.05 5.65 0.89
C ILE A 277 -9.79 4.41 0.00
N VAL A 278 -10.65 4.19 -0.97
CA VAL A 278 -10.67 2.98 -1.82
C VAL A 278 -9.70 3.11 -3.01
N GLY A 279 -9.58 4.31 -3.51
CA GLY A 279 -8.92 4.60 -4.78
C GLY A 279 -9.94 4.93 -5.86
N GLY A 280 -9.47 5.42 -6.99
CA GLY A 280 -10.33 5.79 -8.11
C GLY A 280 -9.94 7.10 -8.77
N GLY A 281 -10.91 7.76 -9.36
CA GLY A 281 -10.70 8.99 -10.10
C GLY A 281 -10.01 8.78 -11.45
N LYS A 282 -9.45 9.85 -12.02
CA LYS A 282 -8.68 9.80 -13.27
C LYS A 282 -7.39 9.00 -13.03
N GLY A 283 -7.13 7.95 -13.83
CA GLY A 283 -5.99 7.06 -13.66
C GLY A 283 -6.22 5.90 -12.67
N ALA A 284 -7.45 5.73 -12.09
CA ALA A 284 -7.75 4.71 -11.07
C ALA A 284 -6.64 4.59 -9.99
N LYS A 285 -6.20 5.73 -9.46
CA LYS A 285 -5.10 5.82 -8.49
C LYS A 285 -5.38 4.98 -7.24
N PRO A 286 -4.34 4.42 -6.59
CA PRO A 286 -4.51 3.72 -5.33
C PRO A 286 -5.02 4.66 -4.22
N GLY A 287 -5.92 4.15 -3.37
CA GLY A 287 -6.42 4.87 -2.19
C GLY A 287 -5.64 4.51 -0.93
N GLU A 288 -6.05 5.09 0.23
CA GLU A 288 -5.40 4.89 1.53
C GLU A 288 -5.32 3.40 1.93
N ILE A 289 -6.31 2.58 1.54
CA ILE A 289 -6.31 1.13 1.76
C ILE A 289 -5.13 0.47 1.05
N SER A 290 -4.88 0.80 -0.21
CA SER A 290 -3.75 0.27 -0.98
C SER A 290 -2.43 0.86 -0.52
N LEU A 291 -2.39 2.14 -0.17
CA LEU A 291 -1.19 2.82 0.35
C LEU A 291 -0.74 2.28 1.73
N ALA A 292 -1.65 1.63 2.47
CA ALA A 292 -1.34 0.96 3.72
C ALA A 292 -0.80 -0.47 3.52
N HIS A 293 -0.60 -0.93 2.27
CA HIS A 293 -0.13 -2.28 1.97
C HIS A 293 1.16 -2.62 2.72
N ASN A 294 1.23 -3.81 3.31
CA ASN A 294 2.31 -4.30 4.19
C ASN A 294 2.56 -3.44 5.45
N GLY A 295 1.62 -2.53 5.77
CA GLY A 295 1.72 -1.57 6.87
C GLY A 295 0.49 -1.56 7.77
N VAL A 296 0.16 -0.38 8.26
CA VAL A 296 -0.94 -0.11 9.20
C VAL A 296 -1.92 0.88 8.57
N LEU A 297 -3.19 0.52 8.59
CA LEU A 297 -4.30 1.44 8.35
C LEU A 297 -4.93 1.78 9.71
N PHE A 298 -4.69 2.98 10.21
CA PHE A 298 -5.29 3.48 11.43
C PHE A 298 -6.51 4.34 11.10
N MET A 299 -7.65 3.96 11.65
CA MET A 299 -8.91 4.69 11.47
C MET A 299 -9.42 5.18 12.83
N ASP A 300 -9.13 6.44 13.12
CA ASP A 300 -9.64 7.08 14.34
C ASP A 300 -11.11 7.47 14.18
N GLU A 301 -11.83 7.55 15.28
CA GLU A 301 -13.29 7.81 15.29
C GLU A 301 -14.05 6.88 14.32
N PHE A 302 -13.70 5.60 14.31
CA PHE A 302 -14.14 4.61 13.32
C PHE A 302 -15.65 4.62 13.02
N PRO A 303 -16.58 4.77 14.03
CA PRO A 303 -18.02 4.87 13.73
C PRO A 303 -18.44 6.18 13.05
N GLU A 304 -17.57 7.20 12.96
CA GLU A 304 -17.89 8.46 12.28
C GLU A 304 -17.67 8.40 10.76
N PHE A 305 -16.93 7.41 10.28
CA PHE A 305 -16.81 7.18 8.84
C PHE A 305 -18.18 6.88 8.21
N PRO A 306 -18.42 7.34 6.97
CA PRO A 306 -19.62 6.97 6.24
C PRO A 306 -19.79 5.44 6.17
N ARG A 307 -21.00 4.96 6.40
CA ARG A 307 -21.29 3.51 6.40
C ARG A 307 -20.82 2.80 5.13
N ALA A 308 -20.97 3.46 3.98
CA ALA A 308 -20.49 2.95 2.71
C ALA A 308 -18.97 2.69 2.72
N VAL A 309 -18.17 3.59 3.31
CA VAL A 309 -16.72 3.42 3.46
C VAL A 309 -16.40 2.22 4.36
N LEU A 310 -17.09 2.10 5.51
CA LEU A 310 -16.88 0.98 6.43
C LEU A 310 -17.19 -0.38 5.77
N GLU A 311 -18.27 -0.46 5.00
CA GLU A 311 -18.65 -1.71 4.32
C GLU A 311 -17.64 -2.10 3.22
N THR A 312 -16.98 -1.14 2.57
CA THR A 312 -15.94 -1.46 1.57
C THR A 312 -14.69 -2.09 2.15
N LEU A 313 -14.40 -1.91 3.45
CA LEU A 313 -13.28 -2.57 4.13
C LEU A 313 -13.43 -4.09 4.23
N ARG A 314 -14.65 -4.62 4.12
CA ARG A 314 -14.94 -6.05 4.34
C ARG A 314 -14.17 -6.96 3.37
N GLN A 315 -14.14 -6.59 2.10
CA GLN A 315 -13.44 -7.37 1.08
C GLN A 315 -11.90 -7.28 1.26
N PRO A 316 -11.28 -6.09 1.33
CA PRO A 316 -9.83 -5.94 1.56
C PRO A 316 -9.29 -6.73 2.76
N ILE A 317 -10.03 -6.72 3.86
CA ILE A 317 -9.65 -7.45 5.08
C ILE A 317 -9.64 -8.97 4.88
N GLU A 318 -10.52 -9.50 4.01
CA GLU A 318 -10.60 -10.95 3.74
C GLU A 318 -9.67 -11.40 2.62
N THR A 319 -9.63 -10.64 1.53
CA THR A 319 -8.91 -11.08 0.32
C THR A 319 -7.49 -10.54 0.23
N GLY A 320 -7.14 -9.48 0.99
CA GLY A 320 -5.88 -8.77 0.84
C GLY A 320 -5.76 -7.97 -0.46
N GLU A 321 -6.88 -7.80 -1.18
CA GLU A 321 -6.95 -7.08 -2.45
C GLU A 321 -8.16 -6.14 -2.48
N ILE A 322 -8.03 -5.03 -3.17
CA ILE A 322 -9.12 -4.10 -3.45
C ILE A 322 -9.29 -3.91 -4.95
N MET A 323 -10.54 -3.94 -5.40
CA MET A 323 -10.87 -3.69 -6.80
C MET A 323 -11.37 -2.25 -6.97
N VAL A 324 -10.66 -1.48 -7.78
CA VAL A 324 -11.07 -0.13 -8.20
C VAL A 324 -11.73 -0.23 -9.56
N ALA A 325 -13.06 -0.08 -9.58
CA ALA A 325 -13.85 -0.15 -10.80
C ALA A 325 -13.83 1.20 -11.54
N ARG A 326 -13.65 1.13 -12.87
CA ARG A 326 -13.81 2.23 -13.83
C ARG A 326 -14.81 1.83 -14.90
N ALA A 327 -15.27 2.80 -15.68
CA ALA A 327 -16.16 2.55 -16.81
C ALA A 327 -15.58 1.50 -17.79
N ASN A 328 -14.27 1.45 -17.95
CA ASN A 328 -13.59 0.61 -18.96
C ASN A 328 -12.52 -0.32 -18.38
N ALA A 329 -12.31 -0.38 -17.05
CA ALA A 329 -11.29 -1.24 -16.45
C ALA A 329 -11.60 -1.57 -14.99
N HIS A 330 -11.29 -2.80 -14.59
CA HIS A 330 -11.30 -3.27 -13.21
C HIS A 330 -9.86 -3.47 -12.74
N ILE A 331 -9.35 -2.53 -11.96
CA ILE A 331 -7.97 -2.54 -11.50
C ILE A 331 -7.91 -3.13 -10.10
N ARG A 332 -6.99 -4.08 -9.88
CA ARG A 332 -6.74 -4.68 -8.57
C ARG A 332 -5.48 -4.08 -7.95
N TYR A 333 -5.59 -3.71 -6.68
CA TYR A 333 -4.44 -3.31 -5.87
C TYR A 333 -4.29 -4.26 -4.69
N PRO A 334 -3.08 -4.72 -4.38
CA PRO A 334 -2.83 -5.45 -3.14
C PRO A 334 -3.01 -4.50 -1.95
N CYS A 335 -3.56 -5.03 -0.85
CA CYS A 335 -3.85 -4.24 0.34
C CYS A 335 -3.80 -5.09 1.62
N GLN A 336 -2.73 -5.83 1.81
CA GLN A 336 -2.46 -6.57 3.04
C GLN A 336 -2.00 -5.61 4.14
N PHE A 337 -2.90 -5.16 4.98
CA PHE A 337 -2.62 -4.20 6.06
C PHE A 337 -3.08 -4.72 7.42
N LEU A 338 -2.52 -4.17 8.47
CA LEU A 338 -3.03 -4.29 9.83
C LEU A 338 -4.05 -3.15 10.06
N LEU A 339 -5.34 -3.49 10.22
CA LEU A 339 -6.35 -2.52 10.59
C LEU A 339 -6.31 -2.27 12.08
N VAL A 340 -6.13 -1.01 12.47
CA VAL A 340 -6.30 -0.52 13.83
C VAL A 340 -7.41 0.52 13.82
N ALA A 341 -8.50 0.22 14.47
CA ALA A 341 -9.64 1.13 14.59
C ALA A 341 -9.73 1.66 16.03
N ALA A 342 -10.03 2.93 16.18
CA ALA A 342 -10.32 3.54 17.47
C ALA A 342 -11.75 4.08 17.49
N ALA A 343 -12.47 3.86 18.60
CA ALA A 343 -13.81 4.34 18.80
C ALA A 343 -13.98 4.91 20.21
N ASN A 344 -14.89 5.86 20.37
CA ASN A 344 -15.39 6.23 21.68
C ASN A 344 -16.46 5.20 22.12
N PRO A 345 -16.74 5.05 23.41
CA PRO A 345 -17.77 4.11 23.90
C PRO A 345 -19.19 4.54 23.51
N CYS A 346 -19.40 5.81 23.22
CA CYS A 346 -20.64 6.40 22.73
C CYS A 346 -20.34 7.72 22.02
N LYS A 347 -21.32 8.33 21.38
CA LYS A 347 -21.15 9.60 20.67
C LYS A 347 -20.68 10.75 21.59
N CYS A 348 -21.12 10.80 22.85
CA CYS A 348 -20.64 11.79 23.84
C CYS A 348 -19.24 11.44 24.40
N GLY A 349 -18.80 10.19 24.28
CA GLY A 349 -17.49 9.72 24.74
C GLY A 349 -17.40 9.32 26.20
N TYR A 350 -18.42 9.57 27.00
CA TYR A 350 -18.35 9.47 28.49
C TYR A 350 -19.30 8.42 29.09
N MET A 351 -19.67 7.38 28.33
CA MET A 351 -20.60 6.35 28.82
C MET A 351 -20.13 5.68 30.13
N SER A 352 -18.83 5.51 30.29
CA SER A 352 -18.21 4.90 31.49
C SER A 352 -17.93 5.89 32.63
N ASP A 353 -18.24 7.16 32.46
CA ASP A 353 -18.07 8.22 33.51
C ASP A 353 -19.45 8.66 33.98
N PRO A 354 -19.92 8.24 35.18
CA PRO A 354 -21.26 8.58 35.69
C PRO A 354 -21.52 10.08 35.82
N ALA A 355 -20.47 10.88 36.02
CA ALA A 355 -20.60 12.34 36.20
C ALA A 355 -20.78 13.08 34.87
N ARG A 356 -20.34 12.49 33.75
CA ARG A 356 -20.34 13.09 32.38
C ARG A 356 -21.23 12.34 31.40
N ALA A 357 -21.75 11.19 31.79
CA ALA A 357 -22.56 10.34 30.94
C ALA A 357 -23.84 11.07 30.49
N CYS A 358 -24.23 10.91 29.23
CA CYS A 358 -25.48 11.44 28.72
C CYS A 358 -26.69 10.65 29.28
N ALA A 359 -27.87 11.28 29.30
CA ALA A 359 -29.11 10.66 29.81
C ALA A 359 -29.58 9.40 29.06
N LYS A 360 -28.95 9.05 27.92
CA LYS A 360 -29.31 7.90 27.04
C LYS A 360 -28.51 6.64 27.34
N VAL A 361 -27.68 6.61 28.38
CA VAL A 361 -26.89 5.40 28.75
C VAL A 361 -27.83 4.25 29.13
N PRO A 362 -27.60 2.99 28.68
CA PRO A 362 -26.50 2.52 27.79
C PRO A 362 -26.80 2.61 26.28
N LEU A 363 -28.04 2.96 25.89
CA LEU A 363 -28.51 2.96 24.48
C LEU A 363 -27.63 3.81 23.55
N CYS A 364 -27.08 4.92 24.05
CA CYS A 364 -26.20 5.78 23.25
C CYS A 364 -24.94 5.05 22.78
N GLY A 365 -24.42 4.09 23.53
CA GLY A 365 -23.29 3.24 23.15
C GLY A 365 -23.68 2.21 22.09
N GLU A 366 -24.85 1.58 22.26
CA GLU A 366 -25.39 0.61 21.29
C GLU A 366 -25.65 1.30 19.95
N ASP A 367 -26.27 2.47 19.93
CA ASP A 367 -26.54 3.25 18.71
C ASP A 367 -25.24 3.67 18.01
N TYR A 368 -24.21 4.06 18.76
CA TYR A 368 -22.96 4.55 18.22
C TYR A 368 -22.10 3.43 17.65
N LEU A 369 -21.85 2.38 18.40
CA LEU A 369 -21.10 1.21 17.95
C LEU A 369 -21.89 0.39 16.93
N GLY A 370 -23.21 0.45 16.97
CA GLY A 370 -24.11 -0.18 15.97
C GLY A 370 -23.99 0.35 14.54
N ARG A 371 -23.29 1.48 14.35
CA ARG A 371 -22.90 1.96 13.01
C ARG A 371 -21.90 1.02 12.33
N ILE A 372 -21.12 0.29 13.11
CA ILE A 372 -20.24 -0.78 12.62
C ILE A 372 -21.11 -2.03 12.45
N SER A 373 -21.23 -2.51 11.21
CA SER A 373 -22.04 -3.72 10.97
C SER A 373 -21.46 -4.94 11.70
N GLY A 374 -22.36 -5.85 12.11
CA GLY A 374 -21.94 -7.10 12.77
C GLY A 374 -20.87 -7.87 12.00
N PRO A 375 -21.03 -8.06 10.66
CA PRO A 375 -20.00 -8.69 9.84
C PRO A 375 -18.64 -7.98 9.86
N LEU A 376 -18.60 -6.67 9.92
CA LEU A 376 -17.33 -5.91 10.02
C LEU A 376 -16.75 -5.99 11.45
N MET A 377 -17.62 -5.89 12.48
CA MET A 377 -17.21 -6.07 13.86
C MET A 377 -16.59 -7.46 14.09
N ASP A 378 -17.12 -8.48 13.45
CA ASP A 378 -16.62 -9.86 13.55
C ASP A 378 -15.20 -10.01 12.95
N ARG A 379 -14.76 -9.10 12.09
CA ARG A 379 -13.42 -9.11 11.48
C ARG A 379 -12.31 -8.59 12.39
N PHE A 380 -12.63 -7.90 13.47
CA PHE A 380 -11.64 -7.56 14.48
C PHE A 380 -11.30 -8.78 15.32
N ASP A 381 -10.02 -9.14 15.35
CA ASP A 381 -9.50 -10.26 16.13
C ASP A 381 -9.38 -9.90 17.62
N LEU A 382 -8.91 -8.68 17.86
CA LEU A 382 -8.66 -8.13 19.19
C LEU A 382 -9.56 -6.92 19.43
N ARG A 383 -10.31 -6.96 20.53
CA ARG A 383 -11.12 -5.84 21.01
C ARG A 383 -10.60 -5.48 22.39
N VAL A 384 -10.22 -4.23 22.58
CA VAL A 384 -9.60 -3.79 23.83
C VAL A 384 -10.20 -2.49 24.31
N GLU A 385 -10.51 -2.45 25.60
CA GLU A 385 -10.88 -1.22 26.28
C GLU A 385 -9.63 -0.45 26.69
N VAL A 386 -9.65 0.85 26.41
CA VAL A 386 -8.59 1.79 26.75
C VAL A 386 -9.15 2.78 27.78
N PRO A 387 -9.05 2.46 29.10
CA PRO A 387 -9.58 3.32 30.14
C PRO A 387 -8.81 4.64 30.22
N PRO A 388 -9.39 5.71 30.77
CA PRO A 388 -8.65 6.93 31.06
C PRO A 388 -7.52 6.63 32.03
N VAL A 389 -6.34 7.24 31.82
CA VAL A 389 -5.21 7.13 32.74
C VAL A 389 -5.47 8.05 33.97
N ALA A 390 -5.29 7.53 35.15
CA ALA A 390 -5.40 8.35 36.36
C ALA A 390 -4.31 9.42 36.39
N TYR A 391 -4.63 10.63 36.87
CA TYR A 391 -3.65 11.71 36.94
C TYR A 391 -2.43 11.33 37.80
N THR A 392 -2.64 10.54 38.87
CA THR A 392 -1.56 9.99 39.68
C THR A 392 -0.58 9.11 38.90
N ASP A 393 -1.05 8.40 37.89
CA ASP A 393 -0.20 7.52 37.08
C ASP A 393 0.60 8.31 36.04
N LEU A 394 0.15 9.53 35.70
CA LEU A 394 0.86 10.40 34.77
C LEU A 394 2.17 10.96 35.36
N ASP A 395 2.25 11.09 36.66
CA ASP A 395 3.45 11.58 37.36
C ASP A 395 4.46 10.46 37.68
N LEU A 396 4.05 9.19 37.56
CA LEU A 396 4.94 8.06 37.79
C LEU A 396 6.03 7.93 36.68
N PRO A 397 7.23 7.47 37.05
CA PRO A 397 8.25 7.11 36.06
C PRO A 397 7.71 6.10 35.06
N SER A 398 8.14 6.20 33.81
CA SER A 398 7.77 5.24 32.76
C SER A 398 8.43 3.89 33.01
N HIS A 399 7.72 2.91 33.54
CA HIS A 399 8.21 1.56 33.86
C HIS A 399 7.91 0.52 32.77
N GLY A 400 7.22 0.89 31.68
CA GLY A 400 6.87 -0.03 30.59
C GLY A 400 8.05 -0.46 29.72
N ASP A 401 7.83 -1.52 28.94
CA ASP A 401 8.77 -1.98 27.92
C ASP A 401 9.00 -0.88 26.87
N THR A 402 10.27 -0.76 26.44
CA THR A 402 10.62 0.10 25.31
C THR A 402 10.11 -0.50 24.00
N SER A 403 9.86 0.33 22.97
CA SER A 403 9.54 -0.15 21.63
C SER A 403 10.57 -1.15 21.11
N ALA A 404 11.85 -0.96 21.40
CA ALA A 404 12.92 -1.87 20.99
C ALA A 404 12.77 -3.28 21.58
N ARG A 405 12.41 -3.40 22.89
CA ARG A 405 12.17 -4.72 23.52
C ARG A 405 10.95 -5.41 22.94
N VAL A 406 9.86 -4.68 22.74
CA VAL A 406 8.63 -5.21 22.12
C VAL A 406 8.91 -5.64 20.68
N ALA A 407 9.61 -4.81 19.90
CA ALA A 407 10.01 -5.12 18.52
C ALA A 407 10.88 -6.41 18.43
N ALA A 408 11.75 -6.63 19.40
CA ALA A 408 12.56 -7.86 19.44
C ALA A 408 11.67 -9.12 19.61
N ARG A 409 10.71 -9.11 20.55
CA ARG A 409 9.75 -10.21 20.74
C ARG A 409 8.87 -10.42 19.51
N VAL A 410 8.34 -9.34 18.93
CA VAL A 410 7.55 -9.37 17.69
C VAL A 410 8.36 -9.96 16.55
N THR A 411 9.63 -9.57 16.42
CA THR A 411 10.51 -10.10 15.37
C THR A 411 10.80 -11.59 15.57
N ALA A 412 11.03 -12.02 16.80
CA ALA A 412 11.22 -13.45 17.11
C ALA A 412 9.98 -14.28 16.74
N ALA A 413 8.78 -13.83 17.15
CA ALA A 413 7.52 -14.49 16.77
C ALA A 413 7.29 -14.51 15.25
N ARG A 414 7.62 -13.43 14.53
CA ARG A 414 7.54 -13.37 13.06
C ARG A 414 8.52 -14.33 12.38
N ASN A 415 9.73 -14.49 12.91
CA ASN A 415 10.71 -15.43 12.38
C ASN A 415 10.22 -16.88 12.51
N LEU A 416 9.58 -17.24 13.64
CA LEU A 416 8.94 -18.55 13.80
C LEU A 416 7.85 -18.79 12.74
N GLN A 417 7.03 -17.78 12.46
CA GLN A 417 5.98 -17.83 11.43
C GLN A 417 6.58 -17.96 10.03
N THR A 418 7.62 -17.19 9.72
CA THR A 418 8.32 -17.25 8.43
C THR A 418 8.90 -18.66 8.19
N ALA A 419 9.54 -19.27 9.19
CA ALA A 419 10.04 -20.63 9.10
C ALA A 419 8.92 -21.67 8.93
N ARG A 420 7.80 -21.49 9.67
CA ARG A 420 6.61 -22.38 9.63
C ARG A 420 5.92 -22.36 8.27
N PHE A 421 5.85 -21.21 7.62
CA PHE A 421 5.12 -21.01 6.37
C PHE A 421 6.01 -20.98 5.13
N GLN A 422 7.28 -21.34 5.26
CA GLN A 422 8.20 -21.42 4.13
C GLN A 422 7.65 -22.31 3.01
N GLY A 423 7.69 -21.81 1.76
CA GLY A 423 7.13 -22.50 0.59
C GLY A 423 5.61 -22.36 0.42
N ARG A 424 4.94 -21.47 1.16
CA ARG A 424 3.51 -21.18 1.04
C ARG A 424 3.30 -19.74 0.59
N ASP A 425 2.96 -19.53 -0.68
CA ASP A 425 2.88 -18.19 -1.29
C ASP A 425 1.83 -17.26 -0.67
N LYS A 426 0.74 -17.83 -0.11
CA LYS A 426 -0.40 -17.05 0.40
C LYS A 426 -0.45 -16.89 1.92
N VAL A 427 0.44 -17.54 2.67
CA VAL A 427 0.41 -17.52 4.13
C VAL A 427 1.73 -16.97 4.63
N ARG A 428 1.74 -15.73 5.11
CA ARG A 428 2.94 -15.05 5.63
C ARG A 428 2.95 -14.98 7.17
N VAL A 429 1.76 -14.94 7.78
CA VAL A 429 1.57 -14.75 9.23
C VAL A 429 0.41 -15.59 9.76
N ASN A 430 0.29 -15.68 11.08
CA ASN A 430 -0.77 -16.49 11.69
C ASN A 430 -2.19 -16.04 11.33
N ALA A 431 -2.42 -14.76 11.07
CA ALA A 431 -3.73 -14.26 10.63
C ALA A 431 -4.17 -14.85 9.28
N ASP A 432 -3.22 -15.31 8.45
CA ASP A 432 -3.52 -15.86 7.12
C ASP A 432 -3.89 -17.36 7.14
N MET A 433 -3.74 -18.04 8.28
CA MET A 433 -4.03 -19.47 8.37
C MET A 433 -5.51 -19.78 8.19
N GLU A 434 -5.84 -20.76 7.37
CA GLU A 434 -7.21 -21.23 7.14
C GLU A 434 -7.30 -22.75 7.03
N GLY A 435 -8.52 -23.28 7.20
CA GLY A 435 -8.83 -24.70 7.02
C GLY A 435 -7.92 -25.63 7.81
N SER A 436 -7.46 -26.70 7.18
CA SER A 436 -6.62 -27.74 7.79
C SER A 436 -5.30 -27.23 8.35
N LEU A 437 -4.71 -26.18 7.74
CA LEU A 437 -3.50 -25.56 8.24
C LEU A 437 -3.71 -24.95 9.63
N LEU A 438 -4.82 -24.23 9.82
CA LEU A 438 -5.17 -23.65 11.12
C LEU A 438 -5.38 -24.75 12.17
N GLU A 439 -6.10 -25.81 11.82
CA GLU A 439 -6.36 -26.93 12.71
C GLU A 439 -5.08 -27.66 13.15
N GLN A 440 -4.09 -27.80 12.26
CA GLN A 440 -2.82 -28.42 12.56
C GLN A 440 -1.90 -27.54 13.41
N VAL A 441 -1.78 -26.24 13.04
CA VAL A 441 -0.78 -25.34 13.62
C VAL A 441 -1.26 -24.72 14.94
N ALA A 442 -2.56 -24.50 15.08
CA ALA A 442 -3.18 -23.83 16.23
C ALA A 442 -4.03 -24.79 17.09
N ALA A 443 -3.83 -26.11 16.98
CA ALA A 443 -4.52 -27.09 17.82
C ALA A 443 -4.24 -26.81 19.30
N PRO A 444 -5.27 -26.55 20.15
CA PRO A 444 -5.05 -26.38 21.58
C PRO A 444 -4.91 -27.72 22.29
N ASP A 445 -4.25 -27.70 23.46
CA ASP A 445 -4.27 -28.82 24.37
C ASP A 445 -5.70 -29.16 24.82
N ALA A 446 -5.88 -30.27 25.57
CA ALA A 446 -7.19 -30.76 25.99
C ALA A 446 -7.95 -29.72 26.85
N GLU A 447 -7.23 -29.04 27.76
CA GLU A 447 -7.79 -28.04 28.66
C GLU A 447 -8.20 -26.76 27.91
N GLY A 448 -7.33 -26.27 27.00
CA GLY A 448 -7.61 -25.13 26.14
C GLY A 448 -8.78 -25.39 25.20
N ARG A 449 -8.89 -26.61 24.65
CA ARG A 449 -10.03 -27.00 23.82
C ARG A 449 -11.34 -27.01 24.62
N ALA A 450 -11.31 -27.55 25.86
CA ALA A 450 -12.48 -27.54 26.72
C ALA A 450 -12.90 -26.12 27.13
N LEU A 451 -11.95 -25.22 27.41
CA LEU A 451 -12.24 -23.82 27.65
C LEU A 451 -12.90 -23.15 26.43
N LEU A 452 -12.30 -23.32 25.26
CA LEU A 452 -12.78 -22.67 24.02
C LEU A 452 -14.18 -23.17 23.65
N ALA A 453 -14.48 -24.47 23.82
CA ALA A 453 -15.81 -25.03 23.59
C ALA A 453 -16.85 -24.40 24.52
N ARG A 454 -16.58 -24.34 25.84
CA ARG A 454 -17.47 -23.69 26.82
C ARG A 454 -17.74 -22.21 26.50
N VAL A 455 -16.70 -21.49 26.08
CA VAL A 455 -16.84 -20.07 25.70
C VAL A 455 -17.67 -19.94 24.40
N ALA A 456 -17.43 -20.81 23.43
CA ALA A 456 -18.17 -20.81 22.17
C ALA A 456 -19.67 -21.02 22.40
N GLU A 457 -20.05 -21.98 23.27
CA GLU A 457 -21.44 -22.22 23.64
C GLU A 457 -22.04 -21.07 24.42
N ARG A 458 -21.35 -20.59 25.47
CA ARG A 458 -21.88 -19.54 26.38
C ARG A 458 -22.09 -18.21 25.70
N PHE A 459 -21.17 -17.80 24.80
CA PHE A 459 -21.20 -16.50 24.12
C PHE A 459 -21.64 -16.57 22.66
N GLY A 460 -22.05 -17.74 22.17
CA GLY A 460 -22.55 -17.91 20.79
C GLY A 460 -21.51 -17.54 19.74
N LEU A 461 -20.24 -17.97 19.91
CA LEU A 461 -19.22 -17.65 18.94
C LEU A 461 -19.53 -18.28 17.57
N SER A 462 -19.45 -17.47 16.51
CA SER A 462 -19.51 -18.01 15.14
C SER A 462 -18.28 -18.90 14.86
N ALA A 463 -18.38 -19.79 13.87
CA ALA A 463 -17.21 -20.57 13.41
C ALA A 463 -16.01 -19.68 13.05
N ARG A 464 -16.29 -18.52 12.43
CA ARG A 464 -15.25 -17.50 12.16
C ARG A 464 -14.63 -16.95 13.45
N GLY A 465 -15.45 -16.64 14.45
CA GLY A 465 -15.00 -16.18 15.76
C GLY A 465 -14.12 -17.20 16.46
N TYR A 466 -14.49 -18.48 16.41
CA TYR A 466 -13.72 -19.60 16.93
C TYR A 466 -12.33 -19.68 16.27
N HIS A 467 -12.26 -19.67 14.94
CA HIS A 467 -10.99 -19.70 14.21
C HIS A 467 -10.10 -18.49 14.49
N ARG A 468 -10.69 -17.29 14.70
CA ARG A 468 -9.92 -16.10 15.07
C ARG A 468 -9.27 -16.23 16.44
N VAL A 469 -9.98 -16.79 17.42
CA VAL A 469 -9.38 -17.08 18.74
C VAL A 469 -8.18 -18.03 18.59
N LEU A 470 -8.27 -19.07 17.77
CA LEU A 470 -7.15 -19.98 17.52
C LEU A 470 -5.94 -19.27 16.87
N ARG A 471 -6.15 -18.42 15.89
CA ARG A 471 -5.07 -17.65 15.24
C ARG A 471 -4.36 -16.73 16.26
N VAL A 472 -5.13 -16.03 17.09
CA VAL A 472 -4.60 -15.16 18.15
C VAL A 472 -3.85 -15.99 19.20
N ALA A 473 -4.42 -17.10 19.66
CA ALA A 473 -3.79 -17.98 20.64
C ALA A 473 -2.44 -18.56 20.12
N ARG A 474 -2.37 -18.93 18.82
CA ARG A 474 -1.10 -19.35 18.21
C ARG A 474 -0.07 -18.23 18.23
N THR A 475 -0.49 -16.99 17.96
CA THR A 475 0.40 -15.82 18.00
C THR A 475 0.89 -15.53 19.42
N ILE A 476 0.04 -15.67 20.42
CA ILE A 476 0.43 -15.54 21.83
C ILE A 476 1.46 -16.61 22.19
N ALA A 477 1.22 -17.87 21.78
CA ALA A 477 2.18 -18.94 22.00
C ALA A 477 3.52 -18.71 21.27
N ASP A 478 3.52 -18.11 20.07
CA ASP A 478 4.75 -17.72 19.36
C ASP A 478 5.51 -16.60 20.11
N LEU A 479 4.80 -15.64 20.70
CA LEU A 479 5.40 -14.58 21.54
C LEU A 479 5.99 -15.13 22.84
N ASP A 480 5.41 -16.20 23.37
CA ASP A 480 5.88 -16.91 24.57
C ASP A 480 6.90 -18.03 24.22
N GLU A 481 7.34 -18.11 22.95
CA GLU A 481 8.25 -19.13 22.41
C GLU A 481 7.78 -20.58 22.69
N ALA A 482 6.47 -20.76 22.88
CA ALA A 482 5.87 -22.04 23.16
C ALA A 482 5.60 -22.84 21.87
N PRO A 483 5.99 -24.13 21.80
CA PRO A 483 5.75 -24.96 20.62
C PRO A 483 4.26 -25.22 20.39
N ASP A 484 3.50 -25.38 21.48
CA ASP A 484 2.08 -25.75 21.45
C ASP A 484 1.17 -24.66 21.98
N VAL A 485 -0.07 -24.65 21.51
CA VAL A 485 -1.12 -23.76 22.04
C VAL A 485 -1.71 -24.42 23.29
N ARG A 486 -1.58 -23.78 24.45
CA ARG A 486 -2.05 -24.27 25.75
C ARG A 486 -3.18 -23.39 26.31
N LEU A 487 -3.79 -23.88 27.41
CA LEU A 487 -4.87 -23.19 28.11
C LEU A 487 -4.64 -21.70 28.35
N PRO A 488 -3.45 -21.22 28.82
CA PRO A 488 -3.22 -19.78 29.05
C PRO A 488 -3.34 -18.94 27.77
N HIS A 489 -2.84 -19.45 26.64
CA HIS A 489 -2.89 -18.76 25.33
C HIS A 489 -4.34 -18.63 24.83
N ILE A 490 -5.16 -19.68 25.04
CA ILE A 490 -6.59 -19.64 24.71
C ILE A 490 -7.32 -18.64 25.63
N ALA A 491 -7.03 -18.65 26.93
CA ALA A 491 -7.65 -17.75 27.90
C ALA A 491 -7.35 -16.28 27.58
N GLU A 492 -6.10 -15.94 27.26
CA GLU A 492 -5.71 -14.60 26.87
C GLU A 492 -6.42 -14.20 25.56
N ALA A 493 -6.41 -15.04 24.52
CA ALA A 493 -7.05 -14.78 23.23
C ALA A 493 -8.55 -14.55 23.36
N VAL A 494 -9.25 -15.37 24.14
CA VAL A 494 -10.68 -15.22 24.45
C VAL A 494 -10.96 -13.87 25.15
N SER A 495 -10.09 -13.45 26.06
CA SER A 495 -10.30 -12.17 26.80
C SER A 495 -10.36 -10.96 25.88
N TYR A 496 -9.66 -10.97 24.75
CA TYR A 496 -9.73 -9.90 23.74
C TYR A 496 -10.97 -10.01 22.85
N ARG A 497 -11.53 -11.20 22.68
CA ARG A 497 -12.73 -11.38 21.86
C ARG A 497 -14.00 -10.90 22.57
N LEU A 498 -14.07 -11.03 23.90
CA LEU A 498 -15.25 -10.74 24.72
C LEU A 498 -15.25 -9.30 25.29
N ALA A 499 -14.14 -8.58 25.24
CA ALA A 499 -13.95 -7.31 25.95
C ALA A 499 -14.91 -6.17 25.53
N VAL A 500 -15.49 -6.19 24.32
CA VAL A 500 -16.38 -5.13 23.81
C VAL A 500 -17.60 -5.76 23.15
N GLY A 501 -18.81 -5.49 23.67
CA GLY A 501 -20.08 -5.87 23.02
C GLY A 501 -20.60 -7.26 23.36
N ALA A 502 -20.04 -7.96 24.35
CA ALA A 502 -20.71 -9.13 24.90
C ALA A 502 -21.93 -8.66 25.73
N LYS A 503 -23.15 -8.92 25.24
CA LYS A 503 -24.33 -8.90 26.11
C LYS A 503 -24.09 -9.98 27.15
N GLY A 504 -23.97 -9.56 28.44
CA GLY A 504 -23.93 -10.45 29.59
C GLY A 504 -25.23 -11.19 29.78
#